data_f44ca72835919c1d12021ab8378e37bd
#
_entry.id   f44ca72835919c1d12021ab8378e37bd
#
_cell.length_a   1.000
_cell.length_b   1.000
_cell.length_c   1.000
_cell.angle_alpha   90.00
_cell.angle_beta   90.00
_cell.angle_gamma   90.00
#
_symmetry.space_group_name_H-M   'P 1'
#
loop_
_entity.id
_entity.type
_entity.pdbx_description
1 polymer ?
#
loop_
_entity_poly.entity_id
_entity_poly.type
_entity_poly.pdbx_seq_one_letter_code
_entity_poly.pdbx_strand_id
1 'polypeptide(L)'
;LIIHGLGEHSDRYEDFGLNLIKKNIGIYSFDLPGHGKSDGKRGHIQKFSEFLNATEQSLIHIRRNHLDCPIILFGHSLGGLIALNFLIDRESREIKLAIISSPWIKLAIEVPKYLLKIQKVFKNIFPSLTLNNRINPSDLSKDQKIIKKYINDRQVHDRISLKLYSEVMDSIKVVKEKSNKIKIKTLIYHGKNDRLISYLGSDEISKKISNTE
;
A
#
# COMPACT_ATOMS: atom_id res chain seq x y z
N LEU A 1 10.02 7.81 3.77
CA LEU A 1 9.85 6.77 2.76
C LEU A 1 8.38 6.64 2.41
N ILE A 2 8.03 6.68 1.11
CA ILE A 2 6.67 6.54 0.59
C ILE A 2 6.50 5.15 -0.05
N ILE A 3 5.41 4.45 0.28
CA ILE A 3 4.96 3.20 -0.33
C ILE A 3 3.61 3.47 -1.00
N HIS A 4 3.58 3.35 -2.33
CA HIS A 4 2.40 3.61 -3.15
C HIS A 4 1.34 2.48 -3.12
N GLY A 5 0.17 2.71 -3.72
CA GLY A 5 -0.94 1.76 -3.77
C GLY A 5 -0.92 0.78 -4.95
N LEU A 6 -1.95 -0.07 -5.03
CA LEU A 6 -2.12 -1.03 -6.12
C LEU A 6 -2.33 -0.31 -7.46
N GLY A 7 -1.59 -0.76 -8.47
CA GLY A 7 -1.77 -0.30 -9.85
C GLY A 7 -1.19 1.07 -10.16
N GLU A 8 -0.61 1.75 -9.17
CA GLU A 8 0.07 3.04 -9.36
C GLU A 8 1.60 2.91 -9.25
N HIS A 9 2.32 4.01 -9.10
CA HIS A 9 3.79 4.07 -9.03
C HIS A 9 4.28 5.29 -8.26
N SER A 10 5.58 5.31 -7.94
CA SER A 10 6.23 6.33 -7.10
C SER A 10 6.17 7.75 -7.66
N ASP A 11 6.29 7.93 -8.99
CA ASP A 11 6.29 9.26 -9.61
C ASP A 11 4.97 10.04 -9.41
N ARG A 12 3.88 9.34 -9.03
CA ARG A 12 2.60 9.98 -8.71
C ARG A 12 2.63 10.82 -7.42
N TYR A 13 3.66 10.63 -6.61
CA TYR A 13 3.88 11.37 -5.37
C TYR A 13 4.83 12.55 -5.53
N GLU A 14 5.24 12.90 -6.77
CA GLU A 14 6.17 14.00 -7.04
C GLU A 14 5.67 15.34 -6.49
N ASP A 15 4.44 15.74 -6.82
CA ASP A 15 3.86 17.01 -6.34
C ASP A 15 3.76 17.05 -4.79
N PHE A 16 3.42 15.92 -4.17
CA PHE A 16 3.40 15.76 -2.73
C PHE A 16 4.81 15.90 -2.15
N GLY A 17 5.78 15.22 -2.77
CA GLY A 17 7.19 15.28 -2.39
C GLY A 17 7.77 16.71 -2.47
N LEU A 18 7.53 17.41 -3.59
CA LEU A 18 7.99 18.79 -3.78
C LEU A 18 7.45 19.74 -2.70
N ASN A 19 6.20 19.53 -2.24
CA ASN A 19 5.66 20.33 -1.14
C ASN A 19 6.30 20.03 0.21
N LEU A 20 6.73 18.79 0.45
CA LEU A 20 7.44 18.41 1.67
C LEU A 20 8.90 18.89 1.66
N ILE A 21 9.57 18.88 0.52
CA ILE A 21 10.93 19.44 0.35
C ILE A 21 10.97 20.92 0.74
N LYS A 22 9.95 21.71 0.40
CA LYS A 22 9.82 23.11 0.83
C LYS A 22 9.77 23.27 2.35
N LYS A 23 9.53 22.20 3.09
CA LYS A 23 9.50 22.14 4.57
C LYS A 23 10.73 21.41 5.14
N ASN A 24 11.80 21.27 4.35
CA ASN A 24 13.03 20.57 4.71
C ASN A 24 12.83 19.08 5.06
N ILE A 25 11.84 18.43 4.42
CA ILE A 25 11.59 16.98 4.56
C ILE A 25 12.05 16.31 3.29
N GLY A 26 13.11 15.49 3.36
CA GLY A 26 13.59 14.66 2.25
C GLY A 26 12.60 13.54 1.93
N ILE A 27 12.46 13.20 0.64
CA ILE A 27 11.54 12.18 0.17
C ILE A 27 12.27 11.07 -0.55
N TYR A 28 11.94 9.84 -0.19
CA TYR A 28 12.27 8.62 -0.92
C TYR A 28 10.99 7.90 -1.28
N SER A 29 10.90 7.43 -2.51
CA SER A 29 9.83 6.56 -2.99
C SER A 29 10.42 5.54 -3.96
N PHE A 30 9.76 4.41 -4.10
CA PHE A 30 10.19 3.34 -4.99
C PHE A 30 8.97 2.66 -5.59
N ASP A 31 9.14 2.04 -6.75
CA ASP A 31 8.10 1.25 -7.38
C ASP A 31 8.07 -0.16 -6.78
N LEU A 32 6.91 -0.57 -6.29
CA LEU A 32 6.70 -1.92 -5.77
C LEU A 32 6.94 -2.98 -6.86
N PRO A 33 7.42 -4.19 -6.52
CA PRO A 33 7.48 -5.30 -7.47
C PRO A 33 6.18 -5.45 -8.27
N GLY A 34 6.29 -5.58 -9.59
CA GLY A 34 5.14 -5.65 -10.50
C GLY A 34 4.40 -4.32 -10.72
N HIS A 35 4.99 -3.16 -10.37
CA HIS A 35 4.42 -1.83 -10.57
C HIS A 35 5.43 -0.87 -11.21
N GLY A 36 4.94 0.21 -11.78
CA GLY A 36 5.76 1.31 -12.30
C GLY A 36 6.90 0.84 -13.20
N LYS A 37 8.14 1.20 -12.87
CA LYS A 37 9.38 0.83 -13.56
C LYS A 37 10.05 -0.43 -12.99
N SER A 38 9.55 -0.94 -11.84
CA SER A 38 10.09 -2.16 -11.22
C SER A 38 9.79 -3.40 -12.05
N ASP A 39 10.66 -4.38 -11.92
CA ASP A 39 10.53 -5.68 -12.55
C ASP A 39 9.29 -6.46 -12.07
N GLY A 40 8.98 -7.52 -12.80
CA GLY A 40 7.90 -8.44 -12.50
C GLY A 40 6.64 -8.19 -13.35
N LYS A 41 5.74 -9.18 -13.31
CA LYS A 41 4.47 -9.12 -14.02
C LYS A 41 3.53 -8.12 -13.34
N ARG A 42 2.91 -7.25 -14.12
CA ARG A 42 2.01 -6.20 -13.60
C ARG A 42 0.89 -6.77 -12.73
N GLY A 43 0.82 -6.25 -11.49
CA GLY A 43 -0.16 -6.68 -10.50
C GLY A 43 0.04 -8.11 -9.99
N HIS A 44 1.27 -8.62 -9.97
CA HIS A 44 1.58 -9.97 -9.50
C HIS A 44 2.81 -10.01 -8.59
N ILE A 45 2.71 -10.83 -7.55
CA ILE A 45 3.80 -11.29 -6.68
C ILE A 45 3.59 -12.76 -6.35
N GLN A 46 4.64 -13.46 -5.92
CA GLN A 46 4.53 -14.83 -5.41
C GLN A 46 4.26 -14.85 -3.90
N LYS A 47 4.84 -13.93 -3.14
CA LYS A 47 4.68 -13.83 -1.68
C LYS A 47 4.60 -12.37 -1.26
N PHE A 48 3.77 -12.06 -0.27
CA PHE A 48 3.66 -10.71 0.29
C PHE A 48 5.00 -10.17 0.83
N SER A 49 5.87 -11.07 1.27
CA SER A 49 7.23 -10.75 1.72
C SER A 49 8.11 -10.05 0.66
N GLU A 50 7.79 -10.16 -0.63
CA GLU A 50 8.49 -9.40 -1.68
C GLU A 50 8.32 -7.89 -1.50
N PHE A 51 7.11 -7.45 -1.12
CA PHE A 51 6.86 -6.05 -0.77
C PHE A 51 7.60 -5.61 0.49
N LEU A 52 7.62 -6.47 1.52
CA LEU A 52 8.33 -6.19 2.77
C LEU A 52 9.84 -6.10 2.52
N ASN A 53 10.39 -6.99 1.73
CA ASN A 53 11.81 -6.98 1.36
C ASN A 53 12.18 -5.72 0.54
N ALA A 54 11.34 -5.31 -0.42
CA ALA A 54 11.55 -4.08 -1.19
C ALA A 54 11.53 -2.83 -0.27
N THR A 55 10.61 -2.80 0.72
CA THR A 55 10.55 -1.75 1.73
C THR A 55 11.83 -1.73 2.58
N GLU A 56 12.30 -2.88 3.03
CA GLU A 56 13.52 -3.03 3.83
C GLU A 56 14.76 -2.57 3.05
N GLN A 57 14.91 -2.97 1.79
CA GLN A 57 16.00 -2.52 0.93
C GLN A 57 16.00 -0.99 0.73
N SER A 58 14.81 -0.41 0.60
CA SER A 58 14.65 1.05 0.50
C SER A 58 15.08 1.75 1.80
N LEU A 59 14.76 1.20 2.97
CA LEU A 59 15.21 1.71 4.26
C LEU A 59 16.73 1.60 4.41
N ILE A 60 17.32 0.47 4.03
CA ILE A 60 18.78 0.28 4.03
C ILE A 60 19.45 1.32 3.11
N HIS A 61 18.89 1.59 1.93
CA HIS A 61 19.41 2.60 1.02
C HIS A 61 19.37 4.00 1.66
N ILE A 62 18.25 4.38 2.29
CA ILE A 62 18.14 5.66 3.01
C ILE A 62 19.18 5.75 4.10
N ARG A 63 19.36 4.72 4.91
CA ARG A 63 20.35 4.72 6.00
C ARG A 63 21.78 4.88 5.54
N ARG A 64 22.16 4.26 4.43
CA ARG A 64 23.51 4.42 3.87
C ARG A 64 23.82 5.85 3.46
N ASN A 65 22.80 6.62 3.05
CA ASN A 65 22.96 7.98 2.58
C ASN A 65 22.64 9.04 3.65
N HIS A 66 21.87 8.68 4.72
CA HIS A 66 21.37 9.60 5.74
C HIS A 66 21.32 8.92 7.12
N LEU A 67 22.50 8.71 7.73
CA LEU A 67 22.66 7.92 8.97
C LEU A 67 21.81 8.42 10.14
N ASP A 68 21.75 9.74 10.35
CA ASP A 68 21.14 10.33 11.54
C ASP A 68 19.73 10.91 11.30
N CYS A 69 19.20 10.82 10.07
CA CYS A 69 17.87 11.36 9.78
C CYS A 69 16.77 10.45 10.35
N PRO A 70 15.80 10.99 11.10
CA PRO A 70 14.62 10.22 11.50
C PRO A 70 13.79 9.85 10.26
N ILE A 71 13.32 8.60 10.20
CA ILE A 71 12.52 8.12 9.08
C ILE A 71 11.04 8.17 9.45
N ILE A 72 10.25 8.75 8.54
CA ILE A 72 8.78 8.64 8.53
C ILE A 72 8.40 7.63 7.44
N LEU A 73 7.63 6.62 7.80
CA LEU A 73 7.08 5.65 6.85
C LEU A 73 5.67 6.08 6.45
N PHE A 74 5.48 6.42 5.18
CA PHE A 74 4.17 6.73 4.61
C PHE A 74 3.70 5.59 3.71
N GLY A 75 2.47 5.13 3.90
CA GLY A 75 1.86 4.12 3.04
C GLY A 75 0.43 4.47 2.65
N HIS A 76 0.09 4.36 1.36
CA HIS A 76 -1.25 4.58 0.84
C HIS A 76 -1.89 3.30 0.33
N SER A 77 -3.14 3.03 0.68
CA SER A 77 -3.94 1.90 0.20
C SER A 77 -3.20 0.55 0.40
N LEU A 78 -2.80 -0.17 -0.67
CA LEU A 78 -1.93 -1.35 -0.58
C LEU A 78 -0.61 -1.01 0.13
N GLY A 79 -0.01 0.14 -0.15
CA GLY A 79 1.19 0.62 0.54
C GLY A 79 0.96 0.81 2.04
N GLY A 80 -0.24 1.21 2.45
CA GLY A 80 -0.64 1.29 3.85
C GLY A 80 -0.72 -0.08 4.52
N LEU A 81 -1.25 -1.09 3.82
CA LEU A 81 -1.25 -2.48 4.28
C LEU A 81 0.19 -3.03 4.39
N ILE A 82 1.05 -2.71 3.41
CA ILE A 82 2.46 -3.10 3.43
C ILE A 82 3.18 -2.47 4.61
N ALA A 83 3.01 -1.16 4.84
CA ALA A 83 3.62 -0.45 5.96
C ALA A 83 3.21 -1.06 7.31
N LEU A 84 1.93 -1.36 7.52
CA LEU A 84 1.42 -2.00 8.74
C LEU A 84 2.02 -3.40 8.94
N ASN A 85 2.06 -4.24 7.89
CA ASN A 85 2.69 -5.57 7.97
C ASN A 85 4.20 -5.45 8.24
N PHE A 86 4.88 -4.49 7.63
CA PHE A 86 6.29 -4.23 7.86
C PHE A 86 6.57 -3.93 9.34
N LEU A 87 5.77 -3.05 9.95
CA LEU A 87 5.89 -2.67 11.36
C LEU A 87 5.57 -3.81 12.34
N ILE A 88 4.80 -4.81 11.90
CA ILE A 88 4.48 -6.01 12.68
C ILE A 88 5.60 -7.07 12.60
N ASP A 89 6.19 -7.25 11.42
CA ASP A 89 7.08 -8.37 11.08
C ASP A 89 8.57 -8.04 11.20
N ARG A 90 8.94 -6.76 11.06
CA ARG A 90 10.33 -6.31 11.00
C ARG A 90 10.71 -5.41 12.17
N GLU A 91 11.96 -5.49 12.60
CA GLU A 91 12.52 -4.49 13.49
C GLU A 91 12.60 -3.13 12.76
N SER A 92 12.01 -2.11 13.35
CA SER A 92 11.83 -0.80 12.72
C SER A 92 12.24 0.36 13.64
N ARG A 93 13.33 0.18 14.41
CA ARG A 93 13.83 1.18 15.39
C ARG A 93 14.16 2.54 14.76
N GLU A 94 14.52 2.55 13.49
CA GLU A 94 14.80 3.74 12.69
C GLU A 94 13.53 4.51 12.30
N ILE A 95 12.38 3.88 12.25
CA ILE A 95 11.11 4.54 11.91
C ILE A 95 10.55 5.19 13.18
N LYS A 96 10.42 6.53 13.14
CA LYS A 96 9.92 7.32 14.28
C LYS A 96 8.43 7.61 14.23
N LEU A 97 7.86 7.56 13.02
CA LEU A 97 6.43 7.82 12.77
C LEU A 97 5.99 7.01 11.56
N ALA A 98 4.81 6.42 11.64
CA ALA A 98 4.09 5.89 10.49
C ALA A 98 2.90 6.79 10.15
N ILE A 99 2.69 7.08 8.87
CA ILE A 99 1.52 7.78 8.36
C ILE A 99 0.83 6.86 7.37
N ILE A 100 -0.36 6.44 7.70
CA ILE A 100 -1.12 5.41 6.97
C ILE A 100 -2.37 6.05 6.37
N SER A 101 -2.40 6.11 5.06
CA SER A 101 -3.46 6.72 4.27
C SER A 101 -4.38 5.66 3.69
N SER A 102 -5.65 5.64 4.09
CA SER A 102 -6.69 4.74 3.54
C SER A 102 -6.20 3.30 3.33
N PRO A 103 -5.63 2.61 4.34
CA PRO A 103 -5.00 1.30 4.16
C PRO A 103 -6.01 0.26 3.68
N TRP A 104 -5.59 -0.62 2.78
CA TRP A 104 -6.44 -1.69 2.28
C TRP A 104 -6.66 -2.77 3.34
N ILE A 105 -7.60 -2.52 4.25
CA ILE A 105 -8.00 -3.45 5.34
C ILE A 105 -9.38 -4.04 5.10
N LYS A 106 -10.30 -3.23 4.55
CA LYS A 106 -11.66 -3.67 4.23
C LYS A 106 -12.12 -2.99 2.95
N LEU A 107 -12.59 -3.76 1.99
CA LEU A 107 -13.20 -3.18 0.78
C LEU A 107 -14.55 -2.54 1.12
N ALA A 108 -14.85 -1.43 0.46
CA ALA A 108 -16.18 -0.79 0.52
C ALA A 108 -17.17 -1.48 -0.42
N ILE A 109 -16.67 -2.18 -1.45
CA ILE A 109 -17.46 -2.93 -2.42
C ILE A 109 -17.35 -4.43 -2.17
N GLU A 110 -18.43 -5.16 -2.41
CA GLU A 110 -18.41 -6.61 -2.32
C GLU A 110 -17.76 -7.23 -3.56
N VAL A 111 -16.81 -8.12 -3.34
CA VAL A 111 -16.24 -8.91 -4.43
C VAL A 111 -17.26 -10.01 -4.82
N PRO A 112 -17.65 -10.11 -6.10
CA PRO A 112 -18.60 -11.12 -6.54
C PRO A 112 -18.18 -12.53 -6.13
N LYS A 113 -19.11 -13.30 -5.58
CA LYS A 113 -18.85 -14.65 -5.04
C LYS A 113 -18.21 -15.60 -6.06
N TYR A 114 -18.55 -15.45 -7.35
CA TYR A 114 -17.95 -16.28 -8.41
C TYR A 114 -16.45 -15.99 -8.59
N LEU A 115 -16.01 -14.73 -8.44
CA LEU A 115 -14.58 -14.37 -8.49
C LEU A 115 -13.82 -14.95 -7.30
N LEU A 116 -14.41 -14.95 -6.11
CA LEU A 116 -13.83 -15.59 -4.93
C LEU A 116 -13.69 -17.10 -5.12
N LYS A 117 -14.66 -17.76 -5.76
CA LYS A 117 -14.57 -19.18 -6.12
C LYS A 117 -13.44 -19.43 -7.12
N ILE A 118 -13.36 -18.64 -8.21
CA ILE A 118 -12.28 -18.71 -9.19
C ILE A 118 -10.93 -18.55 -8.50
N GLN A 119 -10.79 -17.52 -7.68
CA GLN A 119 -9.54 -17.25 -6.94
C GLN A 119 -9.16 -18.45 -6.06
N LYS A 120 -10.11 -19.02 -5.30
CA LYS A 120 -9.85 -20.14 -4.39
C LYS A 120 -9.39 -21.41 -5.14
N VAL A 121 -9.99 -21.71 -6.30
CA VAL A 121 -9.68 -22.90 -7.10
C VAL A 121 -8.38 -22.72 -7.88
N PHE A 122 -8.22 -21.58 -8.56
CA PHE A 122 -7.17 -21.39 -9.56
C PHE A 122 -5.91 -20.71 -9.05
N LYS A 123 -5.88 -20.13 -7.84
CA LYS A 123 -4.72 -19.42 -7.32
C LYS A 123 -3.42 -20.25 -7.24
N ASN A 124 -3.55 -21.58 -7.12
CA ASN A 124 -2.41 -22.49 -7.06
C ASN A 124 -2.02 -23.06 -8.42
N ILE A 125 -2.99 -23.12 -9.37
CA ILE A 125 -2.78 -23.66 -10.73
C ILE A 125 -2.32 -22.55 -11.68
N PHE A 126 -2.96 -21.38 -11.60
CA PHE A 126 -2.67 -20.22 -12.42
C PHE A 126 -2.40 -18.97 -11.54
N PRO A 127 -1.37 -18.99 -10.68
CA PRO A 127 -1.15 -17.92 -9.69
C PRO A 127 -1.00 -16.55 -10.33
N SER A 128 -0.38 -16.49 -11.50
CA SER A 128 -0.13 -15.25 -12.23
C SER A 128 -1.27 -14.81 -13.17
N LEU A 129 -2.42 -15.53 -13.18
CA LEU A 129 -3.60 -15.09 -13.92
C LEU A 129 -4.08 -13.76 -13.31
N THR A 130 -4.11 -12.72 -14.13
CA THR A 130 -4.52 -11.37 -13.71
C THR A 130 -5.95 -11.09 -14.15
N LEU A 131 -6.69 -10.43 -13.26
CA LEU A 131 -8.01 -9.87 -13.52
C LEU A 131 -7.94 -8.35 -13.44
N ASN A 132 -8.95 -7.66 -13.97
CA ASN A 132 -9.12 -6.23 -13.76
C ASN A 132 -9.43 -5.96 -12.27
N ASN A 133 -8.73 -5.00 -11.66
CA ASN A 133 -8.88 -4.63 -10.26
C ASN A 133 -10.17 -3.86 -9.97
N ARG A 134 -10.93 -3.46 -11.01
CA ARG A 134 -12.20 -2.74 -10.96
C ARG A 134 -12.13 -1.38 -10.25
N ILE A 135 -10.98 -0.78 -10.17
CA ILE A 135 -10.84 0.60 -9.68
C ILE A 135 -11.40 1.53 -10.76
N ASN A 136 -12.47 2.25 -10.44
CA ASN A 136 -12.95 3.31 -11.30
C ASN A 136 -12.15 4.60 -11.00
N PRO A 137 -11.46 5.19 -11.99
CA PRO A 137 -10.69 6.41 -11.78
C PRO A 137 -11.48 7.58 -11.15
N SER A 138 -12.79 7.66 -11.38
CA SER A 138 -13.66 8.68 -10.77
C SER A 138 -13.86 8.50 -9.26
N ASP A 139 -13.54 7.32 -8.71
CA ASP A 139 -13.61 7.06 -7.27
C ASP A 139 -12.30 7.43 -6.54
N LEU A 140 -11.21 7.71 -7.31
CA LEU A 140 -9.91 8.09 -6.76
C LEU A 140 -9.81 9.58 -6.41
N SER A 141 -10.52 10.44 -7.14
CA SER A 141 -10.47 11.90 -6.93
C SER A 141 -11.75 12.57 -7.46
N LYS A 142 -12.09 13.72 -6.87
CA LYS A 142 -13.10 14.64 -7.42
C LYS A 142 -12.52 15.60 -8.45
N ASP A 143 -11.20 15.77 -8.48
CA ASP A 143 -10.51 16.63 -9.43
C ASP A 143 -10.34 15.94 -10.78
N GLN A 144 -11.00 16.50 -11.81
CA GLN A 144 -10.95 15.97 -13.17
C GLN A 144 -9.55 15.98 -13.78
N LYS A 145 -8.67 16.88 -13.36
CA LYS A 145 -7.27 16.91 -13.82
C LYS A 145 -6.51 15.70 -13.30
N ILE A 146 -6.71 15.35 -12.03
CA ILE A 146 -6.10 14.16 -11.40
C ILE A 146 -6.62 12.88 -12.06
N ILE A 147 -7.94 12.80 -12.32
CA ILE A 147 -8.55 11.65 -13.01
C ILE A 147 -7.96 11.48 -14.41
N LYS A 148 -7.86 12.58 -15.22
CA LYS A 148 -7.27 12.55 -16.54
C LYS A 148 -5.78 12.15 -16.50
N LYS A 149 -5.00 12.68 -15.55
CA LYS A 149 -3.59 12.31 -15.34
C LYS A 149 -3.47 10.80 -15.07
N TYR A 150 -4.35 10.25 -14.23
CA TYR A 150 -4.38 8.82 -13.90
C TYR A 150 -4.70 7.95 -15.12
N ILE A 151 -5.73 8.29 -15.90
CA ILE A 151 -6.16 7.51 -17.09
C ILE A 151 -5.09 7.50 -18.18
N ASN A 152 -4.38 8.61 -18.38
CA ASN A 152 -3.36 8.75 -19.42
C ASN A 152 -1.97 8.26 -19.02
N ASP A 153 -1.82 7.81 -17.77
CA ASP A 153 -0.53 7.37 -17.24
C ASP A 153 -0.24 5.93 -17.67
N ARG A 154 0.79 5.72 -18.49
CA ARG A 154 1.19 4.42 -19.04
C ARG A 154 1.79 3.47 -17.97
N GLN A 155 2.23 3.99 -16.85
CA GLN A 155 2.78 3.18 -15.76
C GLN A 155 1.69 2.68 -14.80
N VAL A 156 0.51 3.29 -14.84
CA VAL A 156 -0.68 2.81 -14.11
C VAL A 156 -1.24 1.57 -14.80
N HIS A 157 -1.66 0.60 -14.02
CA HIS A 157 -2.30 -0.62 -14.52
C HIS A 157 -3.52 -1.03 -13.68
N ASP A 158 -4.45 -1.68 -14.33
CA ASP A 158 -5.69 -2.20 -13.74
C ASP A 158 -5.63 -3.70 -13.38
N ARG A 159 -4.44 -4.25 -13.21
CA ARG A 159 -4.23 -5.69 -13.03
C ARG A 159 -4.05 -6.08 -11.57
N ILE A 160 -4.67 -7.21 -11.20
CA ILE A 160 -4.42 -7.91 -9.93
C ILE A 160 -4.45 -9.42 -10.20
N SER A 161 -3.40 -10.13 -9.82
CA SER A 161 -3.35 -11.57 -9.99
C SER A 161 -4.10 -12.31 -8.88
N LEU A 162 -4.52 -13.54 -9.16
CA LEU A 162 -5.17 -14.40 -8.17
C LEU A 162 -4.26 -14.61 -6.94
N LYS A 163 -2.96 -14.71 -7.17
CA LYS A 163 -1.97 -14.87 -6.10
C LYS A 163 -1.83 -13.59 -5.28
N LEU A 164 -1.63 -12.43 -5.93
CA LEU A 164 -1.54 -11.14 -5.22
C LEU A 164 -2.78 -10.91 -4.35
N TYR A 165 -3.98 -11.13 -4.90
CA TYR A 165 -5.22 -10.99 -4.11
C TYR A 165 -5.23 -11.91 -2.88
N SER A 166 -4.81 -13.17 -3.03
CA SER A 166 -4.72 -14.11 -1.89
C SER A 166 -3.74 -13.61 -0.82
N GLU A 167 -2.55 -13.19 -1.24
CA GLU A 167 -1.49 -12.69 -0.34
C GLU A 167 -1.96 -11.42 0.41
N VAL A 168 -2.67 -10.52 -0.28
CA VAL A 168 -3.29 -9.33 0.35
C VAL A 168 -4.33 -9.74 1.40
N MET A 169 -5.22 -10.69 1.09
CA MET A 169 -6.24 -11.14 2.05
C MET A 169 -5.62 -11.80 3.29
N ASP A 170 -4.56 -12.57 3.12
CA ASP A 170 -3.85 -13.19 4.24
C ASP A 170 -3.08 -12.14 5.07
N SER A 171 -2.48 -11.14 4.42
CA SER A 171 -1.81 -10.01 5.08
C SER A 171 -2.78 -9.11 5.87
N ILE A 172 -4.00 -8.92 5.38
CA ILE A 172 -5.06 -8.21 6.13
C ILE A 172 -5.38 -8.94 7.44
N LYS A 173 -5.46 -10.28 7.42
CA LYS A 173 -5.69 -11.06 8.65
C LYS A 173 -4.55 -10.84 9.66
N VAL A 174 -3.30 -10.88 9.20
CA VAL A 174 -2.13 -10.61 10.05
C VAL A 174 -2.23 -9.23 10.71
N VAL A 175 -2.57 -8.18 9.95
CA VAL A 175 -2.75 -6.84 10.52
C VAL A 175 -3.88 -6.80 11.53
N LYS A 176 -5.04 -7.39 11.23
CA LYS A 176 -6.18 -7.44 12.15
C LYS A 176 -5.87 -8.17 13.46
N GLU A 177 -5.06 -9.22 13.41
CA GLU A 177 -4.70 -10.00 14.58
C GLU A 177 -3.53 -9.40 15.37
N LYS A 178 -2.56 -8.77 14.69
CA LYS A 178 -1.27 -8.42 15.30
C LYS A 178 -0.95 -6.93 15.34
N SER A 179 -1.85 -6.03 14.95
CA SER A 179 -1.62 -4.58 14.96
C SER A 179 -1.28 -4.01 16.36
N ASN A 180 -1.67 -4.69 17.43
CA ASN A 180 -1.27 -4.36 18.80
C ASN A 180 0.25 -4.48 19.07
N LYS A 181 1.01 -5.13 18.18
CA LYS A 181 2.47 -5.18 18.22
C LYS A 181 3.13 -3.89 17.75
N ILE A 182 2.43 -3.06 17.00
CA ILE A 182 2.96 -1.77 16.54
C ILE A 182 3.07 -0.83 17.73
N LYS A 183 4.30 -0.38 18.03
CA LYS A 183 4.60 0.47 19.21
C LYS A 183 5.00 1.89 18.83
N ILE A 184 5.35 2.14 17.58
CA ILE A 184 5.71 3.48 17.11
C ILE A 184 4.46 4.34 16.98
N LYS A 185 4.66 5.66 17.07
CA LYS A 185 3.58 6.62 16.81
C LYS A 185 3.04 6.39 15.39
N THR A 186 1.73 6.22 15.26
CA THR A 186 1.07 5.91 13.99
C THR A 186 -0.12 6.83 13.80
N LEU A 187 -0.09 7.64 12.74
CA LEU A 187 -1.22 8.45 12.28
C LEU A 187 -1.96 7.66 11.20
N ILE A 188 -3.24 7.40 11.42
CA ILE A 188 -4.11 6.76 10.40
C ILE A 188 -5.18 7.75 10.00
N TYR A 189 -5.26 8.09 8.71
CA TYR A 189 -6.34 8.91 8.19
C TYR A 189 -7.06 8.24 7.03
N HIS A 190 -8.37 8.48 6.90
CA HIS A 190 -9.22 7.84 5.91
C HIS A 190 -10.41 8.74 5.54
N GLY A 191 -10.69 8.85 4.28
CA GLY A 191 -11.89 9.56 3.80
C GLY A 191 -13.15 8.76 4.12
N LYS A 192 -14.10 9.33 4.88
CA LYS A 192 -15.36 8.63 5.22
C LYS A 192 -16.19 8.24 3.99
N ASN A 193 -16.03 8.96 2.87
CA ASN A 193 -16.74 8.72 1.61
C ASN A 193 -15.92 7.92 0.60
N ASP A 194 -14.84 7.24 1.04
CA ASP A 194 -14.06 6.36 0.18
C ASP A 194 -14.93 5.19 -0.31
N ARG A 195 -15.08 5.11 -1.64
CA ARG A 195 -15.92 4.10 -2.30
C ARG A 195 -15.20 2.80 -2.61
N LEU A 196 -13.88 2.78 -2.47
CA LEU A 196 -13.04 1.61 -2.77
C LEU A 196 -12.69 0.86 -1.49
N ILE A 197 -12.21 1.60 -0.49
CA ILE A 197 -11.75 1.05 0.79
C ILE A 197 -12.61 1.63 1.92
N SER A 198 -13.20 0.75 2.71
CA SER A 198 -14.04 1.17 3.85
C SER A 198 -13.20 1.72 5.00
N TYR A 199 -13.49 2.94 5.46
CA TYR A 199 -12.85 3.55 6.63
C TYR A 199 -13.04 2.71 7.91
N LEU A 200 -14.08 1.86 7.97
CA LEU A 200 -14.30 0.96 9.11
C LEU A 200 -13.14 -0.02 9.34
N GLY A 201 -12.38 -0.36 8.28
CA GLY A 201 -11.16 -1.14 8.43
C GLY A 201 -10.06 -0.37 9.16
N SER A 202 -9.89 0.90 8.86
CA SER A 202 -8.95 1.81 9.55
C SER A 202 -9.35 2.03 11.00
N ASP A 203 -10.63 2.26 11.25
CA ASP A 203 -11.20 2.41 12.61
C ASP A 203 -10.98 1.14 13.45
N GLU A 204 -11.16 -0.05 12.85
CA GLU A 204 -10.91 -1.34 13.54
C GLU A 204 -9.46 -1.46 14.00
N ILE A 205 -8.49 -1.14 13.14
CA ILE A 205 -7.07 -1.34 13.49
C ILE A 205 -6.51 -0.21 14.36
N SER A 206 -6.99 1.03 14.22
CA SER A 206 -6.55 2.16 15.04
C SER A 206 -6.80 1.90 16.53
N LYS A 207 -7.91 1.26 16.88
CA LYS A 207 -8.26 0.88 18.26
C LYS A 207 -7.34 -0.16 18.87
N LYS A 208 -6.56 -0.88 18.05
CA LYS A 208 -5.65 -1.95 18.51
C LYS A 208 -4.21 -1.47 18.65
N ILE A 209 -3.81 -0.45 17.91
CA ILE A 209 -2.46 0.13 17.98
C ILE A 209 -2.41 1.08 19.18
N SER A 210 -1.48 0.83 20.11
CA SER A 210 -1.42 1.55 21.37
C SER A 210 -1.02 3.03 21.29
N ASN A 211 -0.45 3.47 20.17
CA ASN A 211 0.05 4.83 19.96
C ASN A 211 -0.44 5.37 18.60
N THR A 212 -1.77 5.44 18.44
CA THR A 212 -2.43 5.96 17.23
C THR A 212 -3.11 7.30 17.46
N GLU A 213 -3.13 8.10 16.41
CA GLU A 213 -3.97 9.29 16.23
C GLU A 213 -4.81 9.14 14.97
#